data_ff68c32f66f151afba3307b81cb038d2
#
_entry.id   ff68c32f66f151afba3307b81cb038d2
#
_cell.length_a   1.000
_cell.length_b   1.000
_cell.length_c   1.000
_cell.angle_alpha   90.00
_cell.angle_beta   90.00
_cell.angle_gamma   90.00
#
_symmetry.space_group_name_H-M   'P 1'
#
loop_
_entity.id
_entity.type
_entity.pdbx_description
1 polymer ?
#
loop_
_entity_poly.entity_id
_entity_poly.type
_entity_poly.pdbx_seq_one_letter_code
_entity_poly.pdbx_strand_id
1 'polypeptide(L)'
;MPESRNLERQITTLFSEQLNVQVPSVETDLIETGLVDSLTFVEFLAQLEEGFGIQVSLEDLEIDHFRTISRIAGFIATKTRQREAEAPAKLRA
;
A
#
# COMPACT_ATOMS: atom_id res chain seq x y z
N MET A 1 -13.52 7.42 5.99
CA MET A 1 -13.59 6.41 7.04
C MET A 1 -12.33 6.41 7.88
N PRO A 2 -12.44 6.22 9.19
CA PRO A 2 -11.26 6.26 10.06
C PRO A 2 -10.16 5.30 9.64
N GLU A 3 -10.55 4.11 9.20
CA GLU A 3 -9.57 3.11 8.78
C GLU A 3 -8.77 3.57 7.58
N SER A 4 -9.43 4.15 6.58
CA SER A 4 -8.73 4.64 5.39
C SER A 4 -7.76 5.76 5.73
N ARG A 5 -8.19 6.69 6.57
CA ARG A 5 -7.32 7.79 6.96
C ARG A 5 -6.09 7.30 7.71
N ASN A 6 -6.30 6.31 8.56
CA ASN A 6 -5.21 5.73 9.31
C ASN A 6 -4.20 5.07 8.37
N LEU A 7 -4.70 4.34 7.38
CA LEU A 7 -3.85 3.72 6.39
C LEU A 7 -3.12 4.75 5.56
N GLU A 8 -3.81 5.81 5.15
CA GLU A 8 -3.17 6.86 4.37
C GLU A 8 -2.01 7.49 5.15
N ARG A 9 -2.21 7.71 6.44
CA ARG A 9 -1.16 8.27 7.28
C ARG A 9 0.02 7.32 7.39
N GLN A 10 -0.26 6.04 7.59
CA GLN A 10 0.79 5.04 7.71
C GLN A 10 1.59 4.93 6.41
N ILE A 11 0.91 4.98 5.28
CA ILE A 11 1.58 4.89 3.99
C ILE A 11 2.43 6.12 3.75
N THR A 12 1.92 7.29 4.09
CA THR A 12 2.68 8.53 3.95
C THR A 12 3.94 8.47 4.79
N THR A 13 3.82 7.98 6.02
CA THR A 13 4.97 7.84 6.91
C THR A 13 5.97 6.84 6.34
N LEU A 14 5.48 5.76 5.77
CA LEU A 14 6.33 4.75 5.16
C LEU A 14 7.16 5.36 4.03
N PHE A 15 6.54 6.13 3.15
CA PHE A 15 7.26 6.79 2.09
C PHE A 15 8.32 7.74 2.65
N SER A 16 7.93 8.51 3.65
CA SER A 16 8.82 9.52 4.20
C SER A 16 10.01 8.90 4.94
N GLU A 17 9.75 7.90 5.76
CA GLU A 17 10.76 7.36 6.65
C GLU A 17 11.54 6.20 6.06
N GLN A 18 10.88 5.35 5.29
CA GLN A 18 11.55 4.17 4.77
C GLN A 18 12.09 4.36 3.37
N LEU A 19 11.43 5.17 2.56
CA LEU A 19 11.81 5.37 1.18
C LEU A 19 12.36 6.76 0.91
N ASN A 20 12.31 7.62 1.92
CA ASN A 20 12.84 8.97 1.82
C ASN A 20 12.13 9.78 0.72
N VAL A 21 10.84 9.54 0.57
CA VAL A 21 10.03 10.23 -0.43
C VAL A 21 9.00 11.10 0.26
N GLN A 22 9.01 12.40 -0.03
CA GLN A 22 8.03 13.32 0.53
C GLN A 22 6.86 13.44 -0.43
N VAL A 23 5.68 13.02 0.03
CA VAL A 23 4.47 13.07 -0.79
C VAL A 23 3.60 14.20 -0.29
N PRO A 24 3.36 15.23 -1.13
CA PRO A 24 2.62 16.42 -0.67
C PRO A 24 1.19 16.16 -0.26
N SER A 25 0.54 15.18 -0.87
CA SER A 25 -0.87 14.93 -0.63
C SER A 25 -1.18 13.47 -0.93
N VAL A 26 -2.24 12.94 -0.29
CA VAL A 26 -2.64 11.56 -0.55
C VAL A 26 -3.24 11.42 -1.95
N GLU A 27 -3.54 12.53 -2.61
CA GLU A 27 -4.06 12.51 -3.97
C GLU A 27 -2.97 12.77 -5.02
N THR A 28 -1.74 12.99 -4.60
CA THR A 28 -0.64 13.22 -5.54
C THR A 28 -0.40 11.96 -6.36
N ASP A 29 -0.29 12.13 -7.68
CA ASP A 29 0.00 11.01 -8.57
C ASP A 29 1.49 10.68 -8.47
N LEU A 30 1.78 9.57 -7.82
CA LEU A 30 3.15 9.18 -7.52
C LEU A 30 3.93 8.79 -8.77
N ILE A 31 3.21 8.24 -9.73
CA ILE A 31 3.83 7.74 -10.97
C ILE A 31 4.08 8.90 -11.93
N GLU A 32 3.06 9.72 -12.14
CA GLU A 32 3.15 10.80 -13.12
C GLU A 32 4.14 11.88 -12.70
N THR A 33 4.19 12.15 -11.41
CA THR A 33 5.13 13.15 -10.89
C THR A 33 6.57 12.65 -10.84
N GLY A 34 6.76 11.34 -11.01
CA GLY A 34 8.09 10.77 -10.91
C GLY A 34 8.59 10.60 -9.49
N LEU A 35 7.72 10.80 -8.50
CA LEU A 35 8.12 10.57 -7.11
C LEU A 35 8.48 9.11 -6.85
N VAL A 36 7.84 8.20 -7.57
CA VAL A 36 8.10 6.77 -7.43
C VAL A 36 8.55 6.23 -8.79
N ASP A 37 9.81 5.82 -8.87
CA ASP A 37 10.31 5.15 -10.07
C ASP A 37 10.25 3.63 -9.87
N SER A 38 10.80 2.90 -10.84
CA SER A 38 10.71 1.44 -10.81
C SER A 38 11.36 0.83 -9.58
N LEU A 39 12.53 1.32 -9.23
CA LEU A 39 13.25 0.78 -8.08
C LEU A 39 12.52 1.11 -6.79
N THR A 40 12.10 2.36 -6.64
CA THR A 40 11.35 2.77 -5.46
C THR A 40 10.05 1.98 -5.34
N PHE A 41 9.40 1.71 -6.47
CA PHE A 41 8.17 0.94 -6.48
C PHE A 41 8.40 -0.47 -5.94
N VAL A 42 9.47 -1.12 -6.37
CA VAL A 42 9.79 -2.46 -5.88
C VAL A 42 10.06 -2.44 -4.38
N GLU A 43 10.83 -1.45 -3.93
CA GLU A 43 11.10 -1.32 -2.51
C GLU A 43 9.81 -1.07 -1.73
N PHE A 44 8.93 -0.26 -2.30
CA PHE A 44 7.67 0.04 -1.65
C PHE A 44 6.82 -1.21 -1.50
N LEU A 45 6.76 -2.05 -2.53
CA LEU A 45 6.00 -3.28 -2.45
C LEU A 45 6.52 -4.18 -1.32
N ALA A 46 7.83 -4.28 -1.19
CA ALA A 46 8.42 -5.08 -0.12
C ALA A 46 8.03 -4.53 1.24
N GLN A 47 8.05 -3.21 1.40
CA GLN A 47 7.67 -2.59 2.65
C GLN A 47 6.20 -2.78 2.97
N LEU A 48 5.35 -2.74 1.94
CA LEU A 48 3.93 -3.00 2.13
C LEU A 48 3.70 -4.40 2.66
N GLU A 49 4.34 -5.38 2.05
CA GLU A 49 4.16 -6.76 2.46
C GLU A 49 4.63 -6.98 3.89
N GLU A 50 5.78 -6.40 4.23
CA GLU A 50 6.31 -6.55 5.58
C GLU A 50 5.51 -5.76 6.61
N GLY A 51 5.22 -4.51 6.29
CA GLY A 51 4.62 -3.60 7.24
C GLY A 51 3.17 -3.90 7.54
N PHE A 52 2.44 -4.37 6.55
CA PHE A 52 1.01 -4.62 6.70
C PHE A 52 0.67 -6.11 6.73
N GLY A 53 1.65 -6.97 6.54
CA GLY A 53 1.42 -8.41 6.59
C GLY A 53 0.54 -8.92 5.47
N ILE A 54 0.62 -8.31 4.30
CA ILE A 54 -0.17 -8.72 3.14
C ILE A 54 0.75 -9.28 2.07
N GLN A 55 0.14 -9.95 1.10
CA GLN A 55 0.87 -10.42 -0.07
C GLN A 55 0.33 -9.75 -1.31
N VAL A 56 1.25 -9.26 -2.13
CA VAL A 56 0.90 -8.62 -3.40
C VAL A 56 1.25 -9.58 -4.52
N SER A 57 0.25 -10.08 -5.21
CA SER A 57 0.47 -11.02 -6.31
C SER A 57 0.66 -10.25 -7.62
N LEU A 58 1.09 -10.99 -8.65
CA LEU A 58 1.25 -10.37 -9.96
C LEU A 58 -0.08 -9.80 -10.48
N GLU A 59 -1.18 -10.46 -10.14
CA GLU A 59 -2.50 -9.99 -10.55
C GLU A 59 -2.84 -8.64 -9.92
N ASP A 60 -2.27 -8.36 -8.77
CA ASP A 60 -2.54 -7.12 -8.05
C ASP A 60 -1.71 -5.95 -8.56
N LEU A 61 -0.71 -6.21 -9.41
CA LEU A 61 0.24 -5.19 -9.82
C LEU A 61 -0.30 -4.34 -10.96
N GLU A 62 -1.39 -3.65 -10.71
CA GLU A 62 -1.92 -2.67 -11.63
C GLU A 62 -1.50 -1.28 -11.17
N ILE A 63 -0.92 -0.53 -12.08
CA ILE A 63 -0.42 0.80 -11.76
C ILE A 63 -1.51 1.67 -11.13
N ASP A 64 -2.75 1.52 -11.58
CA ASP A 64 -3.83 2.33 -11.04
C ASP A 64 -4.04 2.14 -9.55
N HIS A 65 -3.73 0.99 -9.02
CA HIS A 65 -3.85 0.74 -7.58
C HIS A 65 -2.81 1.51 -6.78
N PHE A 66 -1.74 1.93 -7.42
CA PHE A 66 -0.60 2.52 -6.73
C PHE A 66 -0.30 3.95 -7.19
N ARG A 67 -1.22 4.58 -7.88
CA ARG A 67 -0.99 5.93 -8.37
C ARG A 67 -1.01 6.97 -7.26
N THR A 68 -1.88 6.81 -6.28
CA THR A 68 -1.98 7.76 -5.19
C THR A 68 -2.01 7.01 -3.87
N ILE A 69 -1.64 7.71 -2.80
CA ILE A 69 -1.70 7.10 -1.47
C ILE A 69 -3.13 6.69 -1.15
N SER A 70 -4.10 7.50 -1.57
CA SER A 70 -5.51 7.19 -1.34
C SER A 70 -5.89 5.85 -1.98
N ARG A 71 -5.43 5.59 -3.20
CA ARG A 71 -5.73 4.33 -3.87
C ARG A 71 -4.99 3.17 -3.22
N ILE A 72 -3.75 3.41 -2.81
CA ILE A 72 -2.98 2.38 -2.11
C ILE A 72 -3.69 1.99 -0.82
N ALA A 73 -4.19 2.96 -0.09
CA ALA A 73 -4.91 2.68 1.16
C ALA A 73 -6.14 1.80 0.90
N GLY A 74 -6.86 2.10 -0.17
CA GLY A 74 -8.01 1.29 -0.54
C GLY A 74 -7.62 -0.15 -0.88
N PHE A 75 -6.52 -0.29 -1.60
CA PHE A 75 -6.00 -1.61 -1.96
C PHE A 75 -5.63 -2.40 -0.70
N ILE A 76 -4.91 -1.76 0.21
CA ILE A 76 -4.50 -2.43 1.44
C ILE A 76 -5.71 -2.83 2.28
N ALA A 77 -6.70 -1.94 2.38
CA ALA A 77 -7.91 -2.24 3.13
C ALA A 77 -8.61 -3.48 2.58
N THR A 78 -8.68 -3.57 1.25
CA THR A 78 -9.29 -4.73 0.61
C THR A 78 -8.51 -6.01 0.91
N LYS A 79 -7.18 -5.92 0.80
CA LYS A 79 -6.34 -7.08 1.07
C LYS A 79 -6.46 -7.53 2.52
N THR A 80 -6.49 -6.59 3.43
CA THR A 80 -6.59 -6.91 4.86
C THR A 80 -7.91 -7.59 5.16
N ARG A 81 -9.01 -7.12 4.56
CA ARG A 81 -10.31 -7.75 4.76
C ARG A 81 -10.32 -9.17 4.22
N GLN A 82 -9.74 -9.38 3.05
CA GLN A 82 -9.68 -10.73 2.48
C GLN A 82 -8.90 -11.66 3.38
N ARG A 83 -7.78 -11.16 3.91
CA ARG A 83 -6.95 -11.95 4.79
C ARG A 83 -7.68 -12.30 6.08
N GLU A 84 -8.40 -11.36 6.64
CA GLU A 84 -9.17 -11.60 7.87
C GLU A 84 -10.28 -12.61 7.63
N ALA A 85 -10.92 -12.54 6.47
CA ALA A 85 -11.97 -13.48 6.13
C ALA A 85 -11.43 -14.90 6.01
N GLU A 86 -10.18 -15.04 5.55
CA GLU A 86 -9.56 -16.34 5.37
C GLU A 86 -8.90 -16.88 6.63
N ALA A 87 -8.43 -15.98 7.49
CA ALA A 87 -7.63 -16.36 8.65
C ALA A 87 -8.30 -17.41 9.54
N PRO A 88 -9.58 -17.29 9.89
CA PRO A 88 -10.21 -18.30 10.75
C PRO A 88 -10.13 -19.70 10.19
N ALA A 89 -10.35 -19.85 8.90
CA ALA A 89 -10.27 -21.16 8.26
C ALA A 89 -8.85 -21.71 8.35
N LYS A 90 -7.87 -20.88 8.11
CA LYS A 90 -6.49 -21.29 8.18
C LYS A 90 -6.08 -21.71 9.58
N LEU A 91 -6.55 -20.96 10.55
CA LEU A 91 -6.19 -21.24 11.94
C LEU A 91 -6.73 -22.58 12.39
N ARG A 92 -7.86 -22.98 11.84
CA ARG A 92 -8.46 -24.25 12.23
C ARG A 92 -7.82 -25.43 11.52
N ALA A 93 -7.19 -25.15 10.42
CA ALA A 93 -6.50 -26.20 9.69
C ALA A 93 -5.20 -26.53 10.39
#